data_bce783cc40f17f82a90349e1f5106079
#
_entry.id   bce783cc40f17f82a90349e1f5106079
#
_cell.length_a   1.000
_cell.length_b   1.000
_cell.length_c   1.000
_cell.angle_alpha   90.00
_cell.angle_beta   90.00
_cell.angle_gamma   90.00
#
_symmetry.space_group_name_H-M   'P 1'
#
loop_
_entity.id
_entity.type
_entity.pdbx_description
1 polymer ?
#
loop_
_entity_poly.entity_id
_entity_poly.type
_entity_poly.pdbx_seq_one_letter_code
_entity_poly.pdbx_strand_id
1 'polypeptide(L)' 'MANGYRTRIILDMSDHVWSEIWDRGTNRWVHVDPSESRIDDPLMYERDWKKTLTCVYAFENGKMEDVTKNYKIDQT' A
#
# COMPACT_ATOMS: atom_id res chain seq x y z
N MET A 1 -13.10 -1.16 14.05
CA MET A 1 -12.11 -0.30 13.43
C MET A 1 -12.00 1.00 14.22
N ALA A 2 -10.85 1.23 14.81
CA ALA A 2 -10.63 2.42 15.61
C ALA A 2 -10.76 3.67 14.73
N ASN A 3 -11.27 4.75 15.30
CA ASN A 3 -11.37 6.05 14.64
C ASN A 3 -12.29 6.09 13.43
N GLY A 4 -13.07 5.04 13.18
CA GLY A 4 -14.00 5.03 12.07
C GLY A 4 -13.39 5.01 10.69
N TYR A 5 -12.08 4.78 10.58
CA TYR A 5 -11.41 4.68 9.28
C TYR A 5 -11.35 3.24 8.83
N ARG A 6 -11.64 3.03 7.56
CA ARG A 6 -11.46 1.73 6.93
C ARG A 6 -9.99 1.59 6.53
N THR A 7 -9.35 0.53 6.98
CA THR A 7 -7.93 0.31 6.71
C THR A 7 -7.70 -1.09 6.18
N ARG A 8 -6.60 -1.26 5.47
CA ARG A 8 -6.14 -2.59 5.08
C ARG A 8 -4.62 -2.67 5.21
N ILE A 9 -4.14 -3.90 5.35
CA ILE A 9 -2.71 -4.17 5.50
C ILE A 9 -2.14 -4.51 4.12
N ILE A 10 -1.02 -3.91 3.80
CA ILE A 10 -0.34 -4.15 2.53
C ILE A 10 0.93 -4.93 2.81
N LEU A 11 1.10 -6.04 2.13
CA LEU A 11 2.26 -6.89 2.27
C LEU A 11 3.01 -6.98 0.95
N ASP A 12 4.26 -6.51 0.96
CA ASP A 12 5.22 -6.79 -0.10
C ASP A 12 5.84 -8.13 0.23
N MET A 13 5.62 -9.10 -0.63
CA MET A 13 6.01 -10.48 -0.36
C MET A 13 7.50 -10.67 -0.17
N SER A 14 8.31 -9.69 -0.58
CA SER A 14 9.76 -9.83 -0.36
C SER A 14 10.15 -9.45 1.06
N ASP A 15 9.57 -8.40 1.69
CA ASP A 15 10.09 -8.03 3.01
C ASP A 15 9.36 -6.94 3.78
N HIS A 16 8.38 -6.24 3.24
CA HIS A 16 7.90 -5.02 3.92
C HIS A 16 6.39 -4.99 4.06
N VAL A 17 5.92 -4.30 5.10
CA VAL A 17 4.50 -4.18 5.42
C VAL A 17 4.17 -2.72 5.67
N TRP A 18 3.05 -2.27 5.13
CA TRP A 18 2.52 -0.93 5.41
C TRP A 18 1.01 -0.98 5.39
N SER A 19 0.35 0.17 5.32
CA SER A 19 -1.11 0.25 5.39
C SER A 19 -1.68 1.11 4.28
N GLU A 20 -2.98 0.94 4.03
CA GLU A 20 -3.77 1.86 3.23
C GLU A 20 -5.02 2.24 4.01
N ILE A 21 -5.44 3.49 3.87
CA ILE A 21 -6.65 4.01 4.49
C ILE A 21 -7.62 4.43 3.39
N TRP A 22 -8.90 4.05 3.54
CA TRP A 22 -9.90 4.46 2.56
C TRP A 22 -10.25 5.93 2.76
N ASP A 23 -10.09 6.72 1.71
CA ASP A 23 -10.42 8.14 1.72
C ASP A 23 -11.80 8.35 1.09
N ARG A 24 -12.77 8.73 1.90
CA ARG A 24 -14.14 8.95 1.45
C ARG A 24 -14.24 10.15 0.53
N GLY A 25 -13.39 11.14 0.73
CA GLY A 25 -13.43 12.37 -0.07
C GLY A 25 -13.08 12.14 -1.52
N THR A 26 -12.15 11.24 -1.80
CA THR A 26 -11.70 10.93 -3.15
C THR A 26 -12.07 9.53 -3.61
N ASN A 27 -12.72 8.74 -2.75
CA ASN A 27 -13.13 7.37 -3.05
C ASN A 27 -11.95 6.52 -3.53
N ARG A 28 -10.85 6.58 -2.79
CA ARG A 28 -9.69 5.76 -3.13
C ARG A 28 -8.92 5.35 -1.89
N TRP A 29 -8.09 4.33 -2.03
CA TRP A 29 -7.15 3.93 -1.00
C TRP A 29 -5.94 4.85 -1.02
N VAL A 30 -5.49 5.26 0.16
CA VAL A 30 -4.34 6.13 0.32
C VAL A 30 -3.25 5.37 1.07
N HIS A 31 -2.07 5.32 0.48
CA HIS A 31 -0.88 4.69 1.06
C HIS A 31 -0.46 5.41 2.34
N VAL A 32 -0.16 4.62 3.38
CA VAL A 32 0.37 5.15 4.65
C VAL A 32 1.45 4.21 5.15
N ASP A 33 2.67 4.73 5.29
CA ASP A 33 3.78 3.96 5.83
C ASP A 33 4.36 4.68 7.06
N PRO A 34 3.91 4.31 8.26
CA PRO A 34 4.38 4.99 9.48
C PRO A 34 5.88 4.82 9.72
N SER A 35 6.44 3.67 9.35
CA SER A 35 7.87 3.42 9.59
C SER A 35 8.75 4.35 8.75
N GLU A 36 8.22 4.87 7.63
CA GLU A 36 8.94 5.79 6.76
C GLU A 36 8.40 7.21 6.85
N SER A 37 7.41 7.44 7.71
CA SER A 37 6.74 8.74 7.84
C SER A 37 6.24 9.26 6.49
N ARG A 38 5.66 8.39 5.68
CA ARG A 38 5.18 8.74 4.34
C ARG A 38 3.69 8.47 4.21
N ILE A 39 3.02 9.39 3.51
CA ILE A 39 1.59 9.30 3.23
C ILE A 39 1.39 9.59 1.74
N ASP A 40 0.58 8.76 1.08
CA ASP A 40 0.18 8.94 -0.32
C ASP A 40 1.36 9.02 -1.29
N ASP A 41 2.34 8.14 -1.08
CA ASP A 41 3.51 8.06 -1.94
C ASP A 41 3.82 6.59 -2.26
N PRO A 42 2.91 5.89 -2.94
CA PRO A 42 3.05 4.43 -3.13
C PRO A 42 4.25 4.03 -3.98
N LEU A 43 4.76 4.93 -4.80
CA LEU A 43 5.90 4.60 -5.67
C LEU A 43 7.25 4.78 -4.98
N MET A 44 7.26 5.20 -3.71
CA MET A 44 8.49 5.47 -2.98
C MET A 44 9.42 4.24 -2.91
N TYR A 45 8.84 3.04 -2.84
CA TYR A 45 9.66 1.84 -2.65
C TYR A 45 10.54 1.56 -3.86
N GLU A 46 10.00 1.65 -5.06
CA GLU A 46 10.80 1.46 -6.26
C GLU A 46 11.65 2.69 -6.58
N ARG A 47 11.10 3.88 -6.35
CA ARG A 47 11.80 5.12 -6.66
C ARG A 47 12.98 5.38 -5.72
N ASP A 48 12.73 5.32 -4.41
CA ASP A 48 13.72 5.77 -3.42
C ASP A 48 14.60 4.64 -2.93
N TRP A 49 14.05 3.42 -2.82
CA TRP A 49 14.80 2.26 -2.33
C TRP A 49 15.48 1.47 -3.44
N LYS A 50 15.22 1.83 -4.70
CA LYS A 50 15.73 1.11 -5.86
C LYS A 50 15.35 -0.36 -5.82
N LYS A 51 14.17 -0.65 -5.28
CA LYS A 51 13.66 -1.99 -5.10
C LYS A 51 12.69 -2.33 -6.21
N THR A 52 12.77 -3.53 -6.77
CA THR A 52 11.79 -4.01 -7.74
C THR A 52 10.75 -4.83 -7.02
N LEU A 53 9.52 -4.33 -6.97
CA LEU A 53 8.43 -5.03 -6.35
C LEU A 53 7.83 -6.04 -7.33
N THR A 54 7.59 -7.26 -6.85
CA THR A 54 7.04 -8.32 -7.70
C THR A 54 5.62 -8.69 -7.33
N CYS A 55 5.33 -8.82 -6.03
CA CYS A 55 4.01 -9.20 -5.55
C CYS A 55 3.65 -8.36 -4.34
N VAL A 56 2.59 -7.58 -4.45
CA VAL A 56 2.08 -6.75 -3.36
C VAL A 56 0.61 -7.05 -3.19
N TYR A 57 0.22 -7.45 -1.98
CA TYR A 57 -1.16 -7.84 -1.68
C TYR A 57 -1.74 -7.01 -0.56
N ALA A 58 -3.04 -6.70 -0.69
CA ALA A 58 -3.79 -6.01 0.33
C ALA A 58 -4.70 -7.01 1.05
N PHE A 59 -4.76 -6.91 2.38
CA PHE A 59 -5.57 -7.78 3.22
C PHE A 59 -6.55 -6.96 4.03
N GLU A 60 -7.83 -7.32 3.93
CA GLU A 60 -8.90 -6.68 4.69
C GLU A 60 -9.99 -7.70 4.98
N ASN A 61 -10.34 -7.86 6.27
CA ASN A 61 -11.49 -8.70 6.68
C ASN A 61 -11.44 -10.10 6.06
N GLY A 62 -10.26 -10.72 6.06
CA GLY A 62 -10.10 -12.06 5.53
C GLY A 62 -10.05 -12.15 4.00
N LYS A 63 -10.08 -11.02 3.32
CA LYS A 63 -9.99 -10.97 1.86
C LYS A 63 -8.63 -10.47 1.43
N MET A 64 -8.18 -10.94 0.26
CA MET A 64 -6.89 -10.56 -0.29
C MET A 64 -7.10 -10.02 -1.71
N GLU A 65 -6.38 -8.95 -2.02
CA GLU A 65 -6.42 -8.35 -3.35
C GLU A 65 -5.00 -8.08 -3.82
N ASP A 66 -4.71 -8.39 -5.09
CA ASP A 66 -3.41 -8.06 -5.69
C ASP A 66 -3.42 -6.59 -6.07
N VAL A 67 -2.54 -5.82 -5.43
CA VAL A 67 -2.42 -4.38 -5.67
C VAL A 67 -1.04 -4.01 -6.21
N THR A 68 -0.33 -4.97 -6.76
CA THR A 68 1.04 -4.79 -7.23
C THR A 68 1.18 -3.58 -8.16
N LYS A 69 0.22 -3.40 -9.09
CA LYS A 69 0.27 -2.30 -10.04
C LYS A 69 0.32 -0.93 -9.40
N ASN A 70 -0.30 -0.80 -8.23
CA ASN A 70 -0.39 0.50 -7.55
C ASN A 70 0.96 0.94 -6.99
N TYR A 71 1.91 0.01 -6.88
CA TYR A 71 3.18 0.24 -6.23
C TYR A 71 4.38 0.13 -7.17
N LYS A 72 4.15 -0.11 -8.45
CA LYS A 72 5.22 -0.23 -9.44
C LYS A 72 5.28 0.98 -10.36
N ILE A 73 6.50 1.46 -10.59
CA ILE A 73 6.75 2.56 -11.50
C ILE A 73 6.64 2.07 -12.95
N ASP A 74 7.25 0.94 -13.25
CA ASP A 74 7.25 0.36 -14.60
C ASP A 74 6.16 -0.71 -14.68
N GLN A 75 5.19 -0.49 -15.53
CA GLN A 75 4.04 -1.37 -15.71
C GLN A 75 4.19 -2.33 -16.91
N THR A 76 5.26 -2.24 -17.66
CA THR A 76 5.46 -3.09 -18.85
C THR A 76 5.89 -4.51 -18.51
#